data_800c04ef9b178294971a2bc7c4e06233
#
_entry.id   800c04ef9b178294971a2bc7c4e06233
#
_cell.length_a   1.000
_cell.length_b   1.000
_cell.length_c   1.000
_cell.angle_alpha   90.00
_cell.angle_beta   90.00
_cell.angle_gamma   90.00
#
_symmetry.space_group_name_H-M   'P 1'
#
loop_
_entity.id
_entity.type
_entity.pdbx_description
1 polymer ?
#
loop_
_entity_poly.entity_id
_entity_poly.type
_entity_poly.pdbx_seq_one_letter_code
_entity_poly.pdbx_strand_id
1 'polypeptide(L)'
;ILIERYVVLLHKHPIMKKEITRLICAAICCTPIIGFAQTGDKFTSTDNLYKEGKELFQEKNYAAALPALKAFVKQKPAASLLQDAEYMLVSSAYELKDKNRIELLRKYLDRYPDTPYANRIYALLASCYFYEGKYDEALALFNSADLDLLGNEERDDCTYQLATCYLKTDNLREAAIWFETLRANSPKYAKDCDYYLSYIRYTQKRYTEALKGFLPLQDDSKYKALVPYYIAEIYTQLKNYDKAQIVAQNYLSAYPNNEHAAEMYRILGDAYYHFGQYHQAVEAFNNYLNKDRSAPRRDALYMLGLSYYLSLIHI
;
A
#
# COMPACT_ATOMS: atom_id res chain seq x y z
N ILE A 1 16.37 -17.61 -43.47
CA ILE A 1 15.63 -18.59 -44.30
C ILE A 1 15.80 -20.04 -43.77
N LEU A 2 16.97 -20.47 -43.28
CA LEU A 2 17.17 -21.84 -42.74
C LEU A 2 16.59 -22.00 -41.31
N ILE A 3 16.60 -20.94 -40.48
CA ILE A 3 16.10 -20.95 -39.11
C ILE A 3 14.56 -20.97 -39.09
N GLU A 4 13.91 -20.24 -39.99
CA GLU A 4 12.42 -20.23 -40.07
C GLU A 4 11.82 -21.55 -40.51
N ARG A 5 12.50 -22.32 -41.40
CA ARG A 5 12.07 -23.66 -41.78
C ARG A 5 12.19 -24.68 -40.64
N TYR A 6 13.13 -24.50 -39.71
CA TYR A 6 13.31 -25.40 -38.56
C TYR A 6 12.23 -25.17 -37.49
N VAL A 7 11.78 -23.93 -37.30
CA VAL A 7 10.73 -23.58 -36.31
C VAL A 7 9.36 -24.14 -36.71
N VAL A 8 9.06 -24.20 -38.02
CA VAL A 8 7.79 -24.75 -38.54
C VAL A 8 7.74 -26.27 -38.41
N LEU A 9 8.88 -26.99 -38.50
CA LEU A 9 8.97 -28.44 -38.33
C LEU A 9 8.79 -28.89 -36.87
N LEU A 10 9.17 -28.07 -35.91
CA LEU A 10 9.04 -28.34 -34.47
C LEU A 10 7.59 -28.28 -33.94
N HIS A 11 6.69 -27.64 -34.69
CA HIS A 11 5.28 -27.52 -34.27
C HIS A 11 4.40 -28.71 -34.65
N LYS A 12 4.86 -29.60 -35.53
CA LYS A 12 4.04 -30.69 -36.07
C LYS A 12 4.24 -32.08 -35.44
N HIS A 13 5.28 -32.30 -34.59
CA HIS A 13 5.53 -33.65 -34.01
C HIS A 13 5.92 -33.56 -32.51
N PRO A 14 4.98 -33.83 -31.57
CA PRO A 14 5.23 -33.77 -30.14
C PRO A 14 6.27 -34.79 -29.62
N ILE A 15 6.52 -35.87 -30.35
CA ILE A 15 7.50 -36.90 -29.96
C ILE A 15 8.93 -36.39 -30.19
N MET A 16 9.19 -35.66 -31.27
CA MET A 16 10.52 -35.07 -31.53
C MET A 16 10.91 -33.98 -30.55
N LYS A 17 9.94 -33.28 -29.98
CA LYS A 17 10.20 -32.25 -28.92
C LYS A 17 10.83 -32.86 -27.66
N LYS A 18 10.41 -34.07 -27.29
CA LYS A 18 10.90 -34.76 -26.09
C LYS A 18 12.34 -35.28 -26.27
N GLU A 19 12.68 -35.74 -27.46
CA GLU A 19 14.02 -36.24 -27.79
C GLU A 19 15.04 -35.08 -27.94
N ILE A 20 14.66 -33.96 -28.56
CA ILE A 20 15.52 -32.79 -28.72
C ILE A 20 15.77 -32.14 -27.36
N THR A 21 14.76 -32.08 -26.49
CA THR A 21 14.93 -31.54 -25.12
C THR A 21 15.86 -32.43 -24.29
N ARG A 22 15.80 -33.76 -24.45
CA ARG A 22 16.73 -34.71 -23.82
C ARG A 22 18.16 -34.58 -24.35
N LEU A 23 18.34 -34.37 -25.64
CA LEU A 23 19.66 -34.15 -26.25
C LEU A 23 20.27 -32.82 -25.86
N ILE A 24 19.49 -31.76 -25.74
CA ILE A 24 19.94 -30.44 -25.25
C ILE A 24 20.31 -30.53 -23.76
N CYS A 25 19.52 -31.19 -22.93
CA CYS A 25 19.86 -31.43 -21.53
C CYS A 25 21.11 -32.29 -21.35
N ALA A 26 21.29 -33.32 -22.18
CA ALA A 26 22.49 -34.18 -22.18
C ALA A 26 23.74 -33.40 -22.64
N ALA A 27 23.61 -32.53 -23.65
CA ALA A 27 24.72 -31.70 -24.13
C ALA A 27 25.14 -30.62 -23.11
N ILE A 28 24.20 -30.09 -22.29
CA ILE A 28 24.49 -29.14 -21.21
C ILE A 28 25.16 -29.86 -20.03
N CYS A 29 24.82 -31.14 -19.78
CA CYS A 29 25.45 -31.92 -18.70
C CYS A 29 26.85 -32.49 -19.06
N CYS A 30 27.23 -32.50 -20.36
CA CYS A 30 28.52 -33.07 -20.84
C CYS A 30 29.53 -32.00 -21.26
N THR A 31 29.24 -30.71 -21.14
CA THR A 31 30.32 -29.72 -21.18
C THR A 31 31.11 -29.88 -19.89
N PRO A 32 32.41 -30.20 -19.94
CA PRO A 32 33.25 -30.06 -18.78
C PRO A 32 33.10 -28.58 -18.38
N ILE A 33 32.60 -28.33 -17.16
CA ILE A 33 32.83 -27.07 -16.49
C ILE A 33 34.36 -27.03 -16.38
N ILE A 34 34.98 -26.44 -17.37
CA ILE A 34 36.32 -25.88 -17.20
C ILE A 34 36.05 -24.78 -16.19
N GLY A 35 36.12 -25.18 -14.92
CA GLY A 35 36.26 -24.25 -13.85
C GLY A 35 37.44 -23.38 -14.20
N PHE A 36 37.19 -22.21 -14.72
CA PHE A 36 38.11 -21.12 -14.45
C PHE A 36 38.10 -20.98 -12.91
N ALA A 37 38.91 -21.81 -12.28
CA ALA A 37 39.55 -21.45 -11.04
C ALA A 37 40.39 -20.22 -11.39
N GLN A 38 39.70 -19.09 -11.54
CA GLN A 38 40.35 -17.80 -11.41
C GLN A 38 40.78 -17.77 -9.94
N THR A 39 42.06 -18.06 -9.81
CA THR A 39 42.88 -17.97 -8.63
C THR A 39 42.33 -16.93 -7.64
N GLY A 40 42.15 -17.38 -6.40
CA GLY A 40 41.55 -16.66 -5.28
C GLY A 40 42.25 -15.37 -4.84
N ASP A 41 43.12 -14.77 -5.63
CA ASP A 41 43.83 -13.53 -5.32
C ASP A 41 43.04 -12.24 -5.65
N LYS A 42 41.93 -12.32 -6.42
CA LYS A 42 41.13 -11.14 -6.74
C LYS A 42 40.10 -10.75 -5.67
N PHE A 43 39.75 -11.68 -4.77
CA PHE A 43 38.76 -11.43 -3.71
C PHE A 43 39.36 -11.00 -2.38
N THR A 44 40.66 -10.86 -2.27
CA THR A 44 41.35 -10.52 -1.03
C THR A 44 41.73 -9.06 -0.88
N SER A 45 41.61 -8.24 -1.91
CA SER A 45 41.87 -6.80 -1.74
C SER A 45 40.62 -6.14 -1.17
N THR A 46 40.79 -5.41 -0.10
CA THR A 46 39.74 -4.62 0.59
C THR A 46 38.96 -3.74 -0.38
N ASP A 47 39.66 -3.12 -1.34
CA ASP A 47 39.04 -2.24 -2.35
C ASP A 47 38.07 -2.99 -3.29
N ASN A 48 38.38 -4.24 -3.63
CA ASN A 48 37.50 -5.04 -4.48
C ASN A 48 36.19 -5.41 -3.76
N LEU A 49 36.25 -5.74 -2.46
CA LEU A 49 35.07 -6.04 -1.66
C LEU A 49 34.13 -4.83 -1.53
N TYR A 50 34.70 -3.65 -1.32
CA TYR A 50 33.92 -2.41 -1.28
C TYR A 50 33.25 -2.11 -2.62
N LYS A 51 34.02 -2.21 -3.71
CA LYS A 51 33.53 -1.95 -5.07
C LYS A 51 32.40 -2.91 -5.44
N GLU A 52 32.60 -4.21 -5.24
CA GLU A 52 31.60 -5.24 -5.49
C GLU A 52 30.32 -5.00 -4.67
N GLY A 53 30.48 -4.78 -3.35
CA GLY A 53 29.33 -4.52 -2.47
C GLY A 53 28.58 -3.25 -2.85
N LYS A 54 29.28 -2.19 -3.27
CA LYS A 54 28.70 -0.93 -3.72
C LYS A 54 27.96 -1.09 -5.06
N GLU A 55 28.55 -1.78 -6.04
CA GLU A 55 27.93 -2.05 -7.34
C GLU A 55 26.60 -2.85 -7.14
N LEU A 56 26.64 -3.94 -6.38
CA LEU A 56 25.46 -4.74 -6.08
C LEU A 56 24.38 -3.96 -5.32
N PHE A 57 24.78 -3.08 -4.40
CA PHE A 57 23.87 -2.19 -3.69
C PHE A 57 23.20 -1.19 -4.65
N GLN A 58 23.94 -0.59 -5.57
CA GLN A 58 23.43 0.33 -6.59
C GLN A 58 22.47 -0.35 -7.57
N GLU A 59 22.72 -1.62 -7.88
CA GLU A 59 21.82 -2.48 -8.68
C GLU A 59 20.59 -2.94 -7.89
N LYS A 60 20.41 -2.49 -6.65
CA LYS A 60 19.35 -2.92 -5.71
C LYS A 60 19.39 -4.44 -5.41
N ASN A 61 20.52 -5.10 -5.64
CA ASN A 61 20.73 -6.51 -5.28
C ASN A 61 21.26 -6.60 -3.85
N TYR A 62 20.43 -6.20 -2.91
CA TYR A 62 20.80 -6.05 -1.50
C TYR A 62 21.26 -7.35 -0.84
N ALA A 63 20.64 -8.48 -1.20
CA ALA A 63 21.01 -9.78 -0.65
C ALA A 63 22.42 -10.20 -1.07
N ALA A 64 22.81 -9.93 -2.32
CA ALA A 64 24.13 -10.24 -2.84
C ALA A 64 25.20 -9.23 -2.33
N ALA A 65 24.83 -7.98 -2.06
CA ALA A 65 25.73 -6.96 -1.54
C ALA A 65 26.22 -7.26 -0.10
N LEU A 66 25.37 -7.87 0.74
CA LEU A 66 25.63 -8.09 2.17
C LEU A 66 26.93 -8.86 2.45
N PRO A 67 27.27 -9.99 1.81
CA PRO A 67 28.50 -10.74 2.10
C PRO A 67 29.76 -9.91 1.83
N ALA A 68 29.83 -9.22 0.70
CA ALA A 68 30.98 -8.40 0.32
C ALA A 68 31.16 -7.20 1.28
N LEU A 69 30.05 -6.47 1.58
CA LEU A 69 30.07 -5.36 2.52
C LEU A 69 30.45 -5.80 3.95
N LYS A 70 29.93 -6.92 4.44
CA LYS A 70 30.30 -7.47 5.76
C LYS A 70 31.76 -7.89 5.82
N ALA A 71 32.28 -8.52 4.76
CA ALA A 71 33.69 -8.88 4.67
C ALA A 71 34.59 -7.66 4.66
N PHE A 72 34.17 -6.60 3.94
CA PHE A 72 34.89 -5.31 3.90
C PHE A 72 34.95 -4.63 5.29
N VAL A 73 33.81 -4.47 5.95
CA VAL A 73 33.73 -3.84 7.28
C VAL A 73 34.57 -4.58 8.31
N LYS A 74 34.64 -5.93 8.23
CA LYS A 74 35.44 -6.77 9.12
C LYS A 74 36.94 -6.48 9.02
N GLN A 75 37.42 -5.97 7.88
CA GLN A 75 38.83 -5.61 7.66
C GLN A 75 39.22 -4.29 8.30
N LYS A 76 38.28 -3.55 8.92
CA LYS A 76 38.50 -2.23 9.55
C LYS A 76 39.14 -1.23 8.60
N PRO A 77 38.49 -0.93 7.46
CA PRO A 77 39.02 0.00 6.46
C PRO A 77 39.09 1.45 6.97
N ALA A 78 39.52 2.37 6.12
CA ALA A 78 39.52 3.81 6.42
C ALA A 78 38.14 4.29 6.85
N ALA A 79 38.08 5.25 7.77
CA ALA A 79 36.84 5.66 8.46
C ALA A 79 35.74 6.12 7.49
N SER A 80 36.07 6.85 6.41
CA SER A 80 35.08 7.30 5.43
C SER A 80 34.45 6.14 4.65
N LEU A 81 35.24 5.18 4.19
CA LEU A 81 34.77 4.00 3.49
C LEU A 81 34.00 3.05 4.43
N LEU A 82 34.38 3.01 5.70
CA LEU A 82 33.67 2.24 6.72
C LEU A 82 32.25 2.78 6.94
N GLN A 83 32.11 4.10 7.05
CA GLN A 83 30.83 4.77 7.20
C GLN A 83 29.90 4.49 6.00
N ASP A 84 30.43 4.60 4.77
CA ASP A 84 29.68 4.32 3.55
C ASP A 84 29.23 2.84 3.49
N ALA A 85 30.12 1.92 3.81
CA ALA A 85 29.80 0.49 3.81
C ALA A 85 28.76 0.12 4.89
N GLU A 86 28.88 0.68 6.09
CA GLU A 86 27.90 0.47 7.15
C GLU A 86 26.53 1.09 6.78
N TYR A 87 26.51 2.26 6.12
CA TYR A 87 25.28 2.82 5.55
C TYR A 87 24.61 1.86 4.56
N MET A 88 25.38 1.31 3.61
CA MET A 88 24.85 0.34 2.65
C MET A 88 24.35 -0.94 3.32
N LEU A 89 25.01 -1.40 4.40
CA LEU A 89 24.56 -2.55 5.21
C LEU A 89 23.23 -2.29 5.88
N VAL A 90 23.05 -1.16 6.59
CA VAL A 90 21.81 -0.89 7.31
C VAL A 90 20.66 -0.57 6.33
N SER A 91 20.93 0.06 5.20
CA SER A 91 19.96 0.28 4.13
C SER A 91 19.55 -1.05 3.50
N SER A 92 20.49 -1.96 3.25
CA SER A 92 20.18 -3.31 2.76
C SER A 92 19.33 -4.11 3.75
N ALA A 93 19.59 -3.98 5.05
CA ALA A 93 18.78 -4.62 6.10
C ALA A 93 17.34 -4.10 6.10
N TYR A 94 17.14 -2.80 5.85
CA TYR A 94 15.81 -2.22 5.69
C TYR A 94 15.09 -2.82 4.48
N GLU A 95 15.70 -2.82 3.32
CA GLU A 95 15.11 -3.31 2.06
C GLU A 95 14.76 -4.81 2.11
N LEU A 96 15.60 -5.60 2.79
CA LEU A 96 15.39 -7.03 3.01
C LEU A 96 14.43 -7.33 4.18
N LYS A 97 13.86 -6.30 4.81
CA LYS A 97 12.95 -6.40 5.96
C LYS A 97 13.54 -7.21 7.13
N ASP A 98 14.85 -7.01 7.38
CA ASP A 98 15.52 -7.65 8.53
C ASP A 98 14.77 -7.28 9.82
N LYS A 99 14.61 -8.25 10.70
CA LYS A 99 13.92 -8.07 11.99
C LYS A 99 14.60 -7.03 12.90
N ASN A 100 15.91 -6.85 12.76
CA ASN A 100 16.70 -5.92 13.57
C ASN A 100 16.92 -4.57 12.86
N ARG A 101 16.26 -4.32 11.70
CA ARG A 101 16.51 -3.11 10.87
C ARG A 101 16.41 -1.79 11.64
N ILE A 102 15.45 -1.66 12.56
CA ILE A 102 15.27 -0.44 13.36
C ILE A 102 16.49 -0.23 14.28
N GLU A 103 16.93 -1.27 14.96
CA GLU A 103 18.09 -1.22 15.86
C GLU A 103 19.38 -0.89 15.05
N LEU A 104 19.54 -1.50 13.89
CA LEU A 104 20.70 -1.26 13.03
C LEU A 104 20.74 0.19 12.52
N LEU A 105 19.61 0.73 12.07
CA LEU A 105 19.51 2.13 11.62
C LEU A 105 19.79 3.11 12.77
N ARG A 106 19.25 2.86 13.97
CA ARG A 106 19.53 3.69 15.15
C ARG A 106 21.01 3.66 15.53
N LYS A 107 21.59 2.47 15.65
CA LYS A 107 23.02 2.33 15.96
C LYS A 107 23.92 3.02 14.94
N TYR A 108 23.52 3.07 13.67
CA TYR A 108 24.24 3.82 12.65
C TYR A 108 24.23 5.32 12.95
N LEU A 109 23.06 5.91 13.26
CA LEU A 109 22.96 7.34 13.61
C LEU A 109 23.75 7.67 14.91
N ASP A 110 23.64 6.80 15.93
CA ASP A 110 24.38 6.98 17.19
C ASP A 110 25.91 6.98 16.95
N ARG A 111 26.37 6.17 16.00
CA ARG A 111 27.79 6.06 15.66
C ARG A 111 28.29 7.18 14.76
N TYR A 112 27.42 7.69 13.89
CA TYR A 112 27.74 8.69 12.87
C TYR A 112 26.72 9.84 12.90
N PRO A 113 26.72 10.68 13.95
CA PRO A 113 25.71 11.74 14.10
C PRO A 113 25.75 12.78 12.97
N ASP A 114 26.96 13.05 12.41
CA ASP A 114 27.18 14.01 11.32
C ASP A 114 27.23 13.32 9.94
N THR A 115 26.61 12.18 9.77
CA THR A 115 26.64 11.43 8.50
C THR A 115 25.93 12.17 7.38
N PRO A 116 26.46 12.18 6.14
CA PRO A 116 25.74 12.72 4.99
C PRO A 116 24.47 11.90 4.65
N TYR A 117 24.32 10.71 5.22
CA TYR A 117 23.16 9.82 5.02
C TYR A 117 22.07 9.99 6.08
N ALA A 118 22.23 10.91 7.06
CA ALA A 118 21.29 11.09 8.17
C ALA A 118 19.85 11.26 7.68
N ASN A 119 19.66 12.12 6.68
CA ASN A 119 18.37 12.42 6.10
C ASN A 119 17.63 11.16 5.62
N ARG A 120 18.31 10.33 4.84
CA ARG A 120 17.72 9.07 4.34
C ARG A 120 17.51 8.06 5.47
N ILE A 121 18.41 7.96 6.44
CA ILE A 121 18.25 7.06 7.58
C ILE A 121 17.03 7.47 8.43
N TYR A 122 16.78 8.77 8.63
CA TYR A 122 15.56 9.25 9.30
C TYR A 122 14.31 8.83 8.54
N ALA A 123 14.29 8.96 7.22
CA ALA A 123 13.18 8.53 6.38
C ALA A 123 12.93 7.01 6.45
N LEU A 124 14.00 6.20 6.42
CA LEU A 124 13.90 4.74 6.57
C LEU A 124 13.38 4.33 7.96
N LEU A 125 13.85 4.98 9.03
CA LEU A 125 13.35 4.76 10.39
C LEU A 125 11.88 5.15 10.52
N ALA A 126 11.50 6.31 9.99
CA ALA A 126 10.11 6.77 9.98
C ALA A 126 9.21 5.75 9.27
N SER A 127 9.63 5.25 8.12
CA SER A 127 8.92 4.20 7.39
C SER A 127 8.79 2.91 8.22
N CYS A 128 9.83 2.51 8.96
CA CYS A 128 9.73 1.36 9.86
C CYS A 128 8.64 1.54 10.92
N TYR A 129 8.61 2.71 11.60
CA TYR A 129 7.59 3.01 12.61
C TYR A 129 6.19 3.13 12.02
N PHE A 130 6.07 3.70 10.82
CA PHE A 130 4.82 3.73 10.08
C PHE A 130 4.22 2.33 9.88
N TYR A 131 5.03 1.36 9.43
CA TYR A 131 4.58 -0.03 9.24
C TYR A 131 4.32 -0.77 10.56
N GLU A 132 4.87 -0.32 11.67
CA GLU A 132 4.53 -0.82 13.02
C GLU A 132 3.28 -0.15 13.61
N GLY A 133 2.67 0.83 12.90
CA GLY A 133 1.53 1.59 13.39
C GLY A 133 1.87 2.62 14.46
N LYS A 134 3.15 2.91 14.67
CA LYS A 134 3.66 3.91 15.62
C LYS A 134 3.75 5.28 14.93
N TYR A 135 2.58 5.89 14.73
CA TYR A 135 2.46 7.07 13.87
C TYR A 135 3.09 8.32 14.46
N ASP A 136 3.07 8.50 15.79
CA ASP A 136 3.69 9.65 16.45
C ASP A 136 5.22 9.62 16.35
N GLU A 137 5.81 8.44 16.55
CA GLU A 137 7.25 8.24 16.39
C GLU A 137 7.69 8.40 14.93
N ALA A 138 6.86 7.91 13.99
CA ALA A 138 7.12 8.10 12.57
C ALA A 138 7.07 9.60 12.20
N LEU A 139 6.09 10.37 12.70
CA LEU A 139 5.99 11.82 12.48
C LEU A 139 7.23 12.58 12.98
N ALA A 140 7.71 12.26 14.18
CA ALA A 140 8.90 12.90 14.74
C ALA A 140 10.13 12.72 13.82
N LEU A 141 10.28 11.53 13.23
CA LEU A 141 11.39 11.22 12.32
C LEU A 141 11.19 11.82 10.92
N PHE A 142 9.98 11.79 10.37
CA PHE A 142 9.70 12.47 9.10
C PHE A 142 9.93 13.98 9.20
N ASN A 143 9.58 14.61 10.32
CA ASN A 143 9.84 16.02 10.55
C ASN A 143 11.35 16.35 10.72
N SER A 144 12.17 15.33 11.03
CA SER A 144 13.63 15.45 11.07
C SER A 144 14.28 15.18 9.72
N ALA A 145 13.54 14.65 8.76
CA ALA A 145 13.99 14.34 7.41
C ALA A 145 13.57 15.45 6.44
N ASP A 146 14.50 15.89 5.58
CA ASP A 146 14.17 16.72 4.43
C ASP A 146 13.82 15.81 3.25
N LEU A 147 12.51 15.65 2.99
CA LEU A 147 12.02 14.76 1.95
C LEU A 147 12.42 15.21 0.54
N ASP A 148 12.69 16.49 0.33
CA ASP A 148 13.09 17.03 -0.98
C ASP A 148 14.51 16.58 -1.40
N LEU A 149 15.31 16.13 -0.45
CA LEU A 149 16.63 15.55 -0.70
C LEU A 149 16.59 14.06 -1.09
N LEU A 150 15.42 13.42 -1.03
CA LEU A 150 15.22 12.02 -1.44
C LEU A 150 14.99 11.92 -2.95
N GLY A 151 15.25 10.73 -3.50
CA GLY A 151 14.85 10.43 -4.89
C GLY A 151 13.34 10.49 -5.07
N ASN A 152 12.87 10.83 -6.26
CA ASN A 152 11.44 11.09 -6.53
C ASN A 152 10.51 9.98 -6.02
N GLU A 153 10.83 8.71 -6.30
CA GLU A 153 10.00 7.58 -5.87
C GLU A 153 9.99 7.45 -4.34
N GLU A 154 11.15 7.52 -3.69
CA GLU A 154 11.31 7.43 -2.24
C GLU A 154 10.63 8.62 -1.53
N ARG A 155 10.75 9.82 -2.07
CA ARG A 155 10.07 11.02 -1.59
C ARG A 155 8.56 10.85 -1.63
N ASP A 156 8.01 10.37 -2.75
CA ASP A 156 6.56 10.18 -2.91
C ASP A 156 6.04 9.14 -1.92
N ASP A 157 6.75 8.02 -1.74
CA ASP A 157 6.41 6.98 -0.77
C ASP A 157 6.46 7.52 0.67
N CYS A 158 7.50 8.28 1.03
CA CYS A 158 7.61 8.93 2.34
C CYS A 158 6.53 9.99 2.55
N THR A 159 6.22 10.80 1.53
CA THR A 159 5.15 11.81 1.60
C THR A 159 3.78 11.16 1.83
N TYR A 160 3.50 10.04 1.16
CA TYR A 160 2.28 9.27 1.40
C TYR A 160 2.19 8.75 2.84
N GLN A 161 3.30 8.22 3.37
CA GLN A 161 3.37 7.73 4.74
C GLN A 161 3.20 8.88 5.75
N LEU A 162 3.87 10.01 5.55
CA LEU A 162 3.75 11.21 6.37
C LEU A 162 2.31 11.73 6.41
N ALA A 163 1.67 11.89 5.24
CA ALA A 163 0.26 12.29 5.15
C ALA A 163 -0.67 11.32 5.88
N THR A 164 -0.39 10.01 5.76
CA THR A 164 -1.16 8.96 6.45
C THR A 164 -0.92 9.00 7.96
N CYS A 165 0.30 9.28 8.43
CA CYS A 165 0.57 9.47 9.86
C CYS A 165 -0.24 10.63 10.42
N TYR A 166 -0.27 11.78 9.77
CA TYR A 166 -1.10 12.90 10.18
C TYR A 166 -2.59 12.56 10.22
N LEU A 167 -3.07 11.79 9.25
CA LEU A 167 -4.45 11.31 9.24
C LEU A 167 -4.75 10.38 10.43
N LYS A 168 -3.83 9.49 10.76
CA LYS A 168 -3.99 8.52 11.85
C LYS A 168 -3.87 9.13 13.24
N THR A 169 -3.19 10.26 13.35
CA THR A 169 -3.08 11.07 14.59
C THR A 169 -4.14 12.19 14.66
N ASP A 170 -5.18 12.12 13.81
CA ASP A 170 -6.31 13.06 13.74
C ASP A 170 -5.91 14.51 13.38
N ASN A 171 -4.72 14.71 12.84
CA ASN A 171 -4.29 16.00 12.33
C ASN A 171 -4.74 16.17 10.88
N LEU A 172 -6.05 16.33 10.69
CA LEU A 172 -6.70 16.32 9.36
C LEU A 172 -6.24 17.48 8.46
N ARG A 173 -5.83 18.61 9.05
CA ARG A 173 -5.36 19.77 8.28
C ARG A 173 -4.04 19.48 7.60
N GLU A 174 -3.05 19.03 8.37
CA GLU A 174 -1.73 18.68 7.83
C GLU A 174 -1.81 17.50 6.87
N ALA A 175 -2.61 16.47 7.21
CA ALA A 175 -2.88 15.36 6.31
C ALA A 175 -3.39 15.84 4.94
N ALA A 176 -4.33 16.78 4.92
CA ALA A 176 -4.87 17.31 3.66
C ALA A 176 -3.80 18.04 2.84
N ILE A 177 -2.96 18.87 3.46
CA ILE A 177 -1.88 19.60 2.79
C ILE A 177 -0.92 18.62 2.11
N TRP A 178 -0.49 17.59 2.84
CA TRP A 178 0.45 16.60 2.31
C TRP A 178 -0.17 15.72 1.22
N PHE A 179 -1.44 15.31 1.35
CA PHE A 179 -2.13 14.59 0.28
C PHE A 179 -2.35 15.46 -0.96
N GLU A 180 -2.66 16.76 -0.83
CA GLU A 180 -2.79 17.68 -1.96
C GLU A 180 -1.45 17.87 -2.68
N THR A 181 -0.35 18.03 -1.94
CA THR A 181 1.00 18.11 -2.47
C THR A 181 1.38 16.84 -3.24
N LEU A 182 1.15 15.68 -2.65
CA LEU A 182 1.45 14.40 -3.27
C LEU A 182 0.60 14.15 -4.52
N ARG A 183 -0.69 14.49 -4.48
CA ARG A 183 -1.60 14.38 -5.61
C ARG A 183 -1.13 15.17 -6.83
N ALA A 184 -0.60 16.37 -6.59
CA ALA A 184 -0.11 17.25 -7.65
C ALA A 184 1.17 16.72 -8.31
N ASN A 185 2.02 16.01 -7.55
CA ASN A 185 3.37 15.63 -7.97
C ASN A 185 3.51 14.15 -8.37
N SER A 186 2.62 13.27 -7.88
CA SER A 186 2.75 11.83 -8.07
C SER A 186 1.50 11.19 -8.68
N PRO A 187 1.53 10.85 -9.98
CA PRO A 187 0.44 10.10 -10.61
C PRO A 187 0.19 8.73 -9.97
N LYS A 188 1.22 8.10 -9.39
CA LYS A 188 1.15 6.82 -8.67
C LYS A 188 0.14 6.87 -7.53
N TYR A 189 0.11 7.97 -6.78
CA TYR A 189 -0.71 8.14 -5.59
C TYR A 189 -1.97 8.98 -5.81
N ALA A 190 -2.23 9.48 -7.03
CA ALA A 190 -3.32 10.42 -7.29
C ALA A 190 -4.68 9.91 -6.80
N LYS A 191 -5.03 8.65 -7.09
CA LYS A 191 -6.30 8.05 -6.66
C LYS A 191 -6.37 7.85 -5.14
N ASP A 192 -5.26 7.46 -4.52
CA ASP A 192 -5.19 7.31 -3.07
C ASP A 192 -5.36 8.66 -2.37
N CYS A 193 -4.74 9.69 -2.91
CA CYS A 193 -4.91 11.07 -2.42
C CYS A 193 -6.36 11.55 -2.61
N ASP A 194 -6.99 11.29 -3.77
CA ASP A 194 -8.40 11.64 -3.99
C ASP A 194 -9.32 10.96 -2.96
N TYR A 195 -9.05 9.68 -2.65
CA TYR A 195 -9.79 8.97 -1.61
C TYR A 195 -9.62 9.60 -0.23
N TYR A 196 -8.38 9.82 0.23
CA TYR A 196 -8.13 10.37 1.57
C TYR A 196 -8.58 11.83 1.72
N LEU A 197 -8.40 12.65 0.70
CA LEU A 197 -8.92 14.01 0.69
C LEU A 197 -10.46 14.03 0.76
N SER A 198 -11.12 13.12 0.06
CA SER A 198 -12.58 12.99 0.12
C SER A 198 -13.04 12.48 1.49
N TYR A 199 -12.31 11.54 2.08
CA TYR A 199 -12.56 11.07 3.44
C TYR A 199 -12.42 12.19 4.48
N ILE A 200 -11.35 13.01 4.40
CA ILE A 200 -11.14 14.18 5.27
C ILE A 200 -12.31 15.16 5.13
N ARG A 201 -12.75 15.46 3.89
CA ARG A 201 -13.90 16.34 3.67
C ARG A 201 -15.20 15.75 4.21
N TYR A 202 -15.37 14.44 4.12
CA TYR A 202 -16.52 13.73 4.71
C TYR A 202 -16.54 13.85 6.23
N THR A 203 -15.41 13.63 6.92
CA THR A 203 -15.31 13.78 8.38
C THR A 203 -15.56 15.22 8.83
N GLN A 204 -15.18 16.21 8.01
CA GLN A 204 -15.47 17.62 8.20
C GLN A 204 -16.91 18.01 7.83
N LYS A 205 -17.78 17.05 7.46
CA LYS A 205 -19.16 17.28 6.99
C LYS A 205 -19.26 18.14 5.73
N ARG A 206 -18.19 18.28 4.96
CA ARG A 206 -18.16 18.96 3.67
C ARG A 206 -18.64 18.00 2.56
N TYR A 207 -19.87 17.54 2.71
CA TYR A 207 -20.43 16.42 1.95
C TYR A 207 -20.38 16.60 0.43
N THR A 208 -20.73 17.79 -0.07
CA THR A 208 -20.72 18.06 -1.51
C THR A 208 -19.31 17.96 -2.12
N GLU A 209 -18.30 18.40 -1.39
CA GLU A 209 -16.92 18.33 -1.84
C GLU A 209 -16.36 16.90 -1.72
N ALA A 210 -16.70 16.19 -0.66
CA ALA A 210 -16.35 14.79 -0.49
C ALA A 210 -16.93 13.94 -1.64
N LEU A 211 -18.19 14.17 -1.99
CA LEU A 211 -18.88 13.46 -3.08
C LEU A 211 -18.18 13.65 -4.41
N LYS A 212 -17.73 14.89 -4.72
CA LYS A 212 -17.00 15.18 -5.98
C LYS A 212 -15.72 14.33 -6.11
N GLY A 213 -15.03 14.06 -5.01
CA GLY A 213 -13.82 13.25 -5.05
C GLY A 213 -14.08 11.74 -4.98
N PHE A 214 -15.17 11.30 -4.33
CA PHE A 214 -15.51 9.88 -4.27
C PHE A 214 -16.14 9.35 -5.56
N LEU A 215 -16.97 10.13 -6.26
CA LEU A 215 -17.68 9.67 -7.46
C LEU A 215 -16.75 9.07 -8.55
N PRO A 216 -15.60 9.67 -8.87
CA PRO A 216 -14.68 9.07 -9.84
C PRO A 216 -14.05 7.74 -9.41
N LEU A 217 -14.10 7.44 -8.10
CA LEU A 217 -13.47 6.25 -7.50
C LEU A 217 -14.46 5.09 -7.29
N GLN A 218 -15.77 5.30 -7.50
CA GLN A 218 -16.79 4.31 -7.16
C GLN A 218 -16.63 2.97 -7.88
N ASP A 219 -16.13 2.99 -9.13
CA ASP A 219 -15.92 1.81 -9.96
C ASP A 219 -14.44 1.38 -10.04
N ASP A 220 -13.54 2.08 -9.33
CA ASP A 220 -12.14 1.75 -9.31
C ASP A 220 -11.91 0.40 -8.61
N SER A 221 -11.05 -0.45 -9.18
CA SER A 221 -10.80 -1.82 -8.70
C SER A 221 -10.40 -1.89 -7.22
N LYS A 222 -9.69 -0.87 -6.71
CA LYS A 222 -9.23 -0.77 -5.32
C LYS A 222 -10.34 -0.29 -4.37
N TYR A 223 -11.23 0.60 -4.86
CA TYR A 223 -12.17 1.33 -4.02
C TYR A 223 -13.63 0.92 -4.16
N LYS A 224 -13.99 0.13 -5.18
CA LYS A 224 -15.37 -0.27 -5.50
C LYS A 224 -16.11 -1.00 -4.37
N ALA A 225 -15.39 -1.59 -3.43
CA ALA A 225 -15.99 -2.24 -2.26
C ALA A 225 -16.08 -1.33 -1.03
N LEU A 226 -15.58 -0.09 -1.09
CA LEU A 226 -15.53 0.83 0.04
C LEU A 226 -16.19 2.18 -0.28
N VAL A 227 -15.83 2.80 -1.41
CA VAL A 227 -16.26 4.15 -1.76
C VAL A 227 -17.79 4.28 -1.92
N PRO A 228 -18.53 3.31 -2.50
CA PRO A 228 -20.00 3.41 -2.59
C PRO A 228 -20.67 3.54 -1.21
N TYR A 229 -20.08 2.99 -0.14
CA TYR A 229 -20.59 3.20 1.21
C TYR A 229 -20.57 4.68 1.60
N TYR A 230 -19.45 5.38 1.41
CA TYR A 230 -19.37 6.82 1.70
C TYR A 230 -20.30 7.64 0.80
N ILE A 231 -20.43 7.27 -0.48
CA ILE A 231 -21.36 7.94 -1.41
C ILE A 231 -22.80 7.81 -0.92
N ALA A 232 -23.22 6.61 -0.52
CA ALA A 232 -24.59 6.37 -0.02
C ALA A 232 -24.86 7.12 1.30
N GLU A 233 -23.89 7.10 2.24
CA GLU A 233 -23.97 7.89 3.48
C GLU A 233 -24.07 9.40 3.17
N ILE A 234 -23.25 9.92 2.27
CA ILE A 234 -23.29 11.33 1.88
C ILE A 234 -24.66 11.69 1.28
N TYR A 235 -25.21 10.87 0.38
CA TYR A 235 -26.53 11.13 -0.18
C TYR A 235 -27.61 11.12 0.90
N THR A 236 -27.52 10.23 1.89
CA THR A 236 -28.44 10.21 3.03
C THR A 236 -28.33 11.51 3.85
N GLN A 237 -27.09 11.98 4.15
CA GLN A 237 -26.86 13.23 4.87
C GLN A 237 -27.38 14.47 4.09
N LEU A 238 -27.30 14.42 2.77
CA LEU A 238 -27.84 15.45 1.87
C LEU A 238 -29.35 15.28 1.60
N LYS A 239 -30.00 14.30 2.24
CA LYS A 239 -31.42 13.95 2.05
C LYS A 239 -31.79 13.62 0.61
N ASN A 240 -30.83 13.14 -0.18
CA ASN A 240 -31.02 12.68 -1.54
C ASN A 240 -31.27 11.17 -1.54
N TYR A 241 -32.44 10.80 -1.01
CA TYR A 241 -32.78 9.39 -0.71
C TYR A 241 -32.92 8.52 -1.95
N ASP A 242 -33.30 9.08 -3.11
CA ASP A 242 -33.36 8.35 -4.38
C ASP A 242 -31.97 7.85 -4.79
N LYS A 243 -30.95 8.70 -4.75
CA LYS A 243 -29.59 8.30 -5.06
C LYS A 243 -28.99 7.38 -3.99
N ALA A 244 -29.26 7.65 -2.72
CA ALA A 244 -28.83 6.77 -1.63
C ALA A 244 -29.36 5.34 -1.83
N GLN A 245 -30.64 5.21 -2.17
CA GLN A 245 -31.29 3.92 -2.45
C GLN A 245 -30.61 3.18 -3.60
N ILE A 246 -30.41 3.85 -4.74
CA ILE A 246 -29.80 3.23 -5.93
C ILE A 246 -28.39 2.70 -5.60
N VAL A 247 -27.57 3.54 -4.94
CA VAL A 247 -26.19 3.15 -4.59
C VAL A 247 -26.19 1.98 -3.62
N ALA A 248 -27.06 2.00 -2.60
CA ALA A 248 -27.13 0.94 -1.60
C ALA A 248 -27.63 -0.39 -2.21
N GLN A 249 -28.65 -0.37 -3.09
CA GLN A 249 -29.13 -1.55 -3.78
C GLN A 249 -28.06 -2.18 -4.69
N ASN A 250 -27.37 -1.37 -5.49
CA ASN A 250 -26.30 -1.83 -6.36
C ASN A 250 -25.15 -2.44 -5.55
N TYR A 251 -24.78 -1.78 -4.44
CA TYR A 251 -23.75 -2.29 -3.56
C TYR A 251 -24.13 -3.65 -2.93
N LEU A 252 -25.33 -3.78 -2.38
CA LEU A 252 -25.76 -5.02 -1.75
C LEU A 252 -25.90 -6.17 -2.75
N SER A 253 -26.24 -5.87 -4.01
CA SER A 253 -26.25 -6.86 -5.08
C SER A 253 -24.85 -7.38 -5.41
N ALA A 254 -23.84 -6.49 -5.39
CA ALA A 254 -22.46 -6.84 -5.71
C ALA A 254 -21.69 -7.41 -4.51
N TYR A 255 -21.97 -6.91 -3.29
CA TYR A 255 -21.21 -7.19 -2.07
C TYR A 255 -22.10 -7.54 -0.87
N PRO A 256 -22.96 -8.58 -0.95
CA PRO A 256 -23.98 -8.87 0.08
C PRO A 256 -23.39 -9.23 1.45
N ASN A 257 -22.14 -9.67 1.51
CA ASN A 257 -21.46 -10.10 2.74
C ASN A 257 -20.25 -9.22 3.12
N ASN A 258 -20.12 -8.04 2.51
CA ASN A 258 -19.07 -7.10 2.88
C ASN A 258 -19.36 -6.49 4.26
N GLU A 259 -18.33 -6.00 4.94
CA GLU A 259 -18.43 -5.37 6.26
C GLU A 259 -19.38 -4.17 6.29
N HIS A 260 -19.52 -3.43 5.18
CA HIS A 260 -20.44 -2.31 5.07
C HIS A 260 -21.88 -2.70 4.68
N ALA A 261 -22.16 -3.99 4.43
CA ALA A 261 -23.49 -4.42 3.99
C ALA A 261 -24.59 -4.12 5.03
N ALA A 262 -24.28 -4.21 6.32
CA ALA A 262 -25.22 -3.85 7.37
C ALA A 262 -25.65 -2.38 7.24
N GLU A 263 -24.69 -1.45 7.20
CA GLU A 263 -24.96 -0.01 7.06
C GLU A 263 -25.69 0.32 5.74
N MET A 264 -25.42 -0.39 4.66
CA MET A 264 -26.17 -0.23 3.41
C MET A 264 -27.64 -0.63 3.55
N TYR A 265 -27.96 -1.67 4.32
CA TYR A 265 -29.36 -1.99 4.66
C TYR A 265 -30.01 -0.90 5.53
N ARG A 266 -29.29 -0.29 6.46
CA ARG A 266 -29.77 0.87 7.22
C ARG A 266 -30.11 2.05 6.30
N ILE A 267 -29.21 2.39 5.39
CA ILE A 267 -29.43 3.45 4.39
C ILE A 267 -30.64 3.17 3.52
N LEU A 268 -30.85 1.91 3.10
CA LEU A 268 -32.05 1.51 2.38
C LEU A 268 -33.31 1.67 3.23
N GLY A 269 -33.26 1.30 4.50
CA GLY A 269 -34.35 1.50 5.44
C GLY A 269 -34.75 2.96 5.56
N ASP A 270 -33.77 3.85 5.74
CA ASP A 270 -33.99 5.30 5.78
C ASP A 270 -34.62 5.80 4.46
N ALA A 271 -34.12 5.38 3.31
CA ALA A 271 -34.66 5.79 2.01
C ALA A 271 -36.09 5.31 1.82
N TYR A 272 -36.39 4.04 2.07
CA TYR A 272 -37.75 3.47 1.97
C TYR A 272 -38.73 4.17 2.91
N TYR A 273 -38.31 4.45 4.15
CA TYR A 273 -39.15 5.20 5.09
C TYR A 273 -39.53 6.56 4.54
N HIS A 274 -38.57 7.32 4.00
CA HIS A 274 -38.82 8.64 3.44
C HIS A 274 -39.70 8.64 2.17
N PHE A 275 -39.74 7.51 1.44
CA PHE A 275 -40.66 7.31 0.32
C PHE A 275 -42.03 6.77 0.73
N GLY A 276 -42.29 6.59 2.04
CA GLY A 276 -43.56 5.98 2.51
C GLY A 276 -43.66 4.47 2.25
N GLN A 277 -42.58 3.83 1.87
CA GLN A 277 -42.47 2.40 1.58
C GLN A 277 -42.18 1.63 2.87
N TYR A 278 -43.12 1.69 3.84
CA TYR A 278 -42.85 1.27 5.21
C TYR A 278 -42.57 -0.23 5.34
N HIS A 279 -43.20 -1.08 4.52
CA HIS A 279 -42.91 -2.53 4.53
C HIS A 279 -41.47 -2.82 4.11
N GLN A 280 -41.00 -2.19 3.04
CA GLN A 280 -39.61 -2.33 2.59
C GLN A 280 -38.64 -1.73 3.61
N ALA A 281 -39.02 -0.63 4.29
CA ALA A 281 -38.22 -0.06 5.36
C ALA A 281 -38.03 -1.02 6.52
N VAL A 282 -39.13 -1.68 6.97
CA VAL A 282 -39.08 -2.71 8.00
C VAL A 282 -38.17 -3.86 7.61
N GLU A 283 -38.27 -4.37 6.38
CA GLU A 283 -37.42 -5.46 5.89
C GLU A 283 -35.94 -5.03 5.88
N ALA A 284 -35.63 -3.84 5.37
CA ALA A 284 -34.27 -3.32 5.31
C ALA A 284 -33.66 -3.13 6.70
N PHE A 285 -34.39 -2.52 7.65
CA PHE A 285 -33.89 -2.36 9.03
C PHE A 285 -33.73 -3.71 9.76
N ASN A 286 -34.60 -4.69 9.52
CA ASN A 286 -34.38 -6.03 10.07
C ASN A 286 -33.13 -6.69 9.48
N ASN A 287 -32.86 -6.53 8.19
CA ASN A 287 -31.62 -7.02 7.57
C ASN A 287 -30.39 -6.33 8.16
N TYR A 288 -30.47 -5.02 8.46
CA TYR A 288 -29.43 -4.30 9.20
C TYR A 288 -29.14 -4.97 10.54
N LEU A 289 -30.18 -5.16 11.37
CA LEU A 289 -30.06 -5.76 12.71
C LEU A 289 -29.51 -7.19 12.67
N ASN A 290 -29.87 -7.97 11.67
CA ASN A 290 -29.40 -9.35 11.51
C ASN A 290 -27.92 -9.43 11.09
N LYS A 291 -27.42 -8.43 10.39
CA LYS A 291 -26.03 -8.38 9.91
C LYS A 291 -25.11 -7.61 10.84
N ASP A 292 -25.60 -6.61 11.55
CA ASP A 292 -24.82 -5.85 12.52
C ASP A 292 -24.58 -6.68 13.79
N ARG A 293 -23.31 -7.00 14.04
CA ARG A 293 -22.88 -7.72 15.24
C ARG A 293 -22.53 -6.81 16.42
N SER A 294 -22.57 -5.50 16.19
CA SER A 294 -22.38 -4.47 17.22
C SER A 294 -23.70 -4.08 17.89
N ALA A 295 -23.65 -3.19 18.85
CA ALA A 295 -24.88 -2.59 19.40
C ALA A 295 -25.54 -1.73 18.32
N PRO A 296 -26.80 -2.02 17.94
CA PRO A 296 -27.48 -1.30 16.87
C PRO A 296 -27.66 0.16 17.20
N ARG A 297 -27.59 1.02 16.20
CA ARG A 297 -27.77 2.48 16.36
C ARG A 297 -29.18 2.79 16.82
N ARG A 298 -29.31 3.68 17.80
CA ARG A 298 -30.60 4.08 18.38
C ARG A 298 -31.54 4.69 17.36
N ASP A 299 -31.02 5.49 16.42
CA ASP A 299 -31.79 6.09 15.32
C ASP A 299 -32.40 5.02 14.41
N ALA A 300 -31.64 3.99 14.03
CA ALA A 300 -32.14 2.88 13.22
C ALA A 300 -33.26 2.10 13.94
N LEU A 301 -33.13 1.83 15.24
CA LEU A 301 -34.19 1.18 16.02
C LEU A 301 -35.45 2.04 16.11
N TYR A 302 -35.30 3.35 16.29
CA TYR A 302 -36.40 4.29 16.29
C TYR A 302 -37.13 4.30 14.94
N MET A 303 -36.38 4.39 13.83
CA MET A 303 -36.94 4.38 12.47
C MET A 303 -37.64 3.05 12.15
N LEU A 304 -37.08 1.92 12.61
CA LEU A 304 -37.76 0.61 12.52
C LEU A 304 -39.09 0.63 13.25
N GLY A 305 -39.13 1.10 14.49
CA GLY A 305 -40.37 1.21 15.26
C GLY A 305 -41.44 2.07 14.58
N LEU A 306 -41.02 3.24 14.04
CA LEU A 306 -41.93 4.09 13.26
C LEU A 306 -42.39 3.41 11.97
N SER A 307 -41.53 2.67 11.29
CA SER A 307 -41.85 1.96 10.06
C SER A 307 -42.89 0.87 10.34
N TYR A 308 -42.76 0.10 11.44
CA TYR A 308 -43.78 -0.84 11.88
C TYR A 308 -45.11 -0.15 12.16
N TYR A 309 -45.13 0.91 12.94
CA TYR A 309 -46.34 1.66 13.28
C TYR A 309 -47.05 2.14 12.03
N LEU A 310 -46.34 2.79 11.11
CA LEU A 310 -46.89 3.33 9.87
C LEU A 310 -47.32 2.23 8.88
N SER A 311 -46.60 1.12 8.83
CA SER A 311 -47.00 -0.04 7.97
C SER A 311 -48.34 -0.65 8.39
N LEU A 312 -48.70 -0.58 9.69
CA LEU A 312 -49.99 -1.08 10.19
C LEU A 312 -51.13 -0.11 9.93
N ILE A 313 -50.90 1.18 9.81
CA ILE A 313 -51.92 2.19 9.55
C ILE A 313 -52.29 2.30 8.06
N HIS A 314 -51.36 1.96 7.20
CA HIS A 314 -51.52 2.03 5.74
C HIS A 314 -52.01 0.73 5.08
N ILE A 315 -52.49 -0.23 5.89
CA ILE A 315 -53.27 -1.37 5.41
C ILE A 315 -54.74 -0.95 5.30
#